data_285d86c01c22697f6db05acbc6154965
#
_entry.id   285d86c01c22697f6db05acbc6154965
#
_cell.length_a   1.000
_cell.length_b   1.000
_cell.length_c   1.000
_cell.angle_alpha   90.00
_cell.angle_beta   90.00
_cell.angle_gamma   90.00
#
_symmetry.space_group_name_H-M   'P 1'
#
loop_
_entity.id
_entity.type
_entity.pdbx_description
1 polymer ?
#
loop_
_entity_poly.entity_id
_entity_poly.type
_entity_poly.pdbx_seq_one_letter_code
_entity_poly.pdbx_strand_id
1 'polypeptide(L)'
;MKSLLESISQPTEIQNLNLQELTQLAEECRQRIIEVTSRRGGHLASSLGTVEITVALLKNFNFNIDRIVWDVGHQAYAYKILTGRNEKFDSLGKAGGIKKFLSRDESSYDHFGAGHASTSISAALGMAREFVRHLRVPKIGRGHSRA
;
A
#
# COMPACT_ATOMS: atom_id res chain seq x y z
N MET A 1 1.24 26.76 3.96
CA MET A 1 0.93 26.01 2.73
C MET A 1 0.72 24.56 3.13
N LYS A 2 -0.26 23.87 2.55
CA LYS A 2 -0.39 22.41 2.76
C LYS A 2 0.86 21.72 2.23
N SER A 3 1.35 20.69 2.91
CA SER A 3 2.43 19.86 2.39
C SER A 3 1.95 19.06 1.17
N LEU A 4 2.87 18.61 0.34
CA LEU A 4 2.52 17.75 -0.80
C LEU A 4 1.86 16.45 -0.33
N LEU A 5 2.37 15.87 0.76
CA LEU A 5 1.80 14.68 1.38
C LEU A 5 0.34 14.87 1.83
N GLU A 6 -0.02 16.04 2.34
CA GLU A 6 -1.40 16.35 2.74
C GLU A 6 -2.35 16.52 1.55
N SER A 7 -1.81 16.75 0.36
CA SER A 7 -2.61 16.84 -0.87
C SER A 7 -2.90 15.48 -1.50
N ILE A 8 -2.13 14.46 -1.16
CA ILE A 8 -2.29 13.10 -1.69
C ILE A 8 -3.35 12.35 -0.88
N SER A 9 -4.47 12.07 -1.51
CA SER A 9 -5.56 11.27 -0.95
C SER A 9 -5.63 9.85 -1.53
N GLN A 10 -5.12 9.68 -2.76
CA GLN A 10 -5.13 8.39 -3.48
C GLN A 10 -3.80 8.15 -4.19
N PRO A 11 -3.36 6.89 -4.29
CA PRO A 11 -2.07 6.57 -4.91
C PRO A 11 -1.97 6.94 -6.40
N THR A 12 -3.09 7.03 -7.11
CA THR A 12 -3.14 7.45 -8.52
C THR A 12 -2.67 8.89 -8.74
N GLU A 13 -2.76 9.76 -7.73
CA GLU A 13 -2.29 11.14 -7.80
C GLU A 13 -0.77 11.21 -7.90
N ILE A 14 -0.06 10.24 -7.33
CA ILE A 14 1.41 10.14 -7.36
C ILE A 14 1.92 9.89 -8.79
N GLN A 15 1.12 9.25 -9.64
CA GLN A 15 1.50 8.95 -11.02
C GLN A 15 1.74 10.19 -11.87
N ASN A 16 1.18 11.34 -11.49
CA ASN A 16 1.31 12.61 -12.22
C ASN A 16 2.47 13.48 -11.72
N LEU A 17 3.09 13.14 -10.57
CA LEU A 17 4.16 13.94 -9.98
C LEU A 17 5.46 13.84 -10.80
N ASN A 18 6.19 14.95 -10.89
CA ASN A 18 7.53 14.98 -11.47
C ASN A 18 8.59 14.50 -10.45
N LEU A 19 9.83 14.36 -10.88
CA LEU A 19 10.91 13.81 -10.02
C LEU A 19 11.17 14.66 -8.77
N GLN A 20 11.09 15.99 -8.88
CA GLN A 20 11.30 16.89 -7.73
C GLN A 20 10.18 16.72 -6.71
N GLU A 21 8.93 16.66 -7.17
CA GLU A 21 7.76 16.40 -6.31
C GLU A 21 7.82 15.01 -5.65
N LEU A 22 8.26 13.98 -6.39
CA LEU A 22 8.46 12.64 -5.82
C LEU A 22 9.51 12.62 -4.72
N THR A 23 10.61 13.37 -4.91
CA THR A 23 11.67 13.52 -3.89
C THR A 23 11.14 14.24 -2.65
N GLN A 24 10.38 15.32 -2.85
CA GLN A 24 9.73 16.04 -1.76
C GLN A 24 8.72 15.14 -1.02
N LEU A 25 7.88 14.41 -1.74
CA LEU A 25 6.90 13.48 -1.16
C LEU A 25 7.58 12.40 -0.32
N ALA A 26 8.70 11.84 -0.80
CA ALA A 26 9.47 10.87 -0.06
C ALA A 26 10.00 11.44 1.26
N GLU A 27 10.53 12.67 1.25
CA GLU A 27 11.03 13.33 2.46
C GLU A 27 9.89 13.65 3.43
N GLU A 28 8.78 14.20 2.98
CA GLU A 28 7.62 14.48 3.83
C GLU A 28 7.04 13.19 4.44
N CYS A 29 7.00 12.10 3.67
CA CYS A 29 6.58 10.79 4.16
C CYS A 29 7.54 10.25 5.23
N ARG A 30 8.85 10.44 5.06
CA ARG A 30 9.89 10.07 6.02
C ARG A 30 9.71 10.80 7.33
N GLN A 31 9.53 12.13 7.28
CA GLN A 31 9.28 12.95 8.45
C GLN A 31 8.01 12.52 9.20
N ARG A 32 6.96 12.24 8.46
CA ARG A 32 5.70 11.73 9.03
C ARG A 32 5.86 10.40 9.76
N ILE A 33 6.64 9.47 9.20
CA ILE A 33 6.96 8.19 9.85
C ILE A 33 7.75 8.44 11.15
N ILE A 34 8.78 9.28 11.11
CA ILE A 34 9.59 9.61 12.29
C ILE A 34 8.73 10.22 13.40
N GLU A 35 7.92 11.21 13.04
CA GLU A 35 7.03 11.91 13.97
C GLU A 35 6.09 10.94 14.71
N VAL A 36 5.41 10.08 13.96
CA VAL A 36 4.42 9.18 14.55
C VAL A 36 5.09 8.07 15.33
N THR A 37 6.14 7.45 14.79
CA THR A 37 6.80 6.33 15.46
C THR A 37 7.57 6.75 16.72
N SER A 38 8.06 7.99 16.79
CA SER A 38 8.68 8.52 18.02
C SER A 38 7.70 8.57 19.19
N ARG A 39 6.42 8.79 18.91
CA ARG A 39 5.35 8.87 19.92
C ARG A 39 4.63 7.54 20.17
N ARG A 40 4.55 6.68 19.15
CA ARG A 40 3.72 5.47 19.16
C ARG A 40 4.54 4.17 19.21
N GLY A 41 5.83 4.26 19.00
CA GLY A 41 6.66 3.11 18.71
C GLY A 41 6.30 2.47 17.37
N GLY A 42 7.10 1.54 16.92
CA GLY A 42 6.89 0.82 15.68
C GLY A 42 8.18 0.50 14.96
N HIS A 43 8.08 0.10 13.69
CA HIS A 43 9.20 -0.37 12.89
C HIS A 43 9.82 0.81 12.11
N LEU A 44 10.62 1.64 12.79
CA LEU A 44 11.16 2.87 12.20
C LEU A 44 12.16 2.59 11.08
N ALA A 45 13.27 1.91 11.38
CA ALA A 45 14.38 1.76 10.42
C ALA A 45 13.96 1.02 9.15
N SER A 46 13.21 -0.07 9.28
CA SER A 46 12.69 -0.82 8.13
C SER A 46 11.72 -0.01 7.27
N SER A 47 10.89 0.82 7.89
CA SER A 47 9.94 1.67 7.17
C SER A 47 10.63 2.84 6.47
N LEU A 48 11.66 3.44 7.08
CA LEU A 48 12.46 4.49 6.44
C LEU A 48 13.23 3.96 5.22
N GLY A 49 13.74 2.72 5.30
CA GLY A 49 14.48 2.09 4.21
C GLY A 49 13.66 1.75 2.96
N THR A 50 12.33 1.83 3.04
CA THR A 50 11.43 1.50 1.92
C THR A 50 10.64 2.69 1.38
N VAL A 51 10.92 3.92 1.83
CA VAL A 51 10.15 5.11 1.41
C VAL A 51 10.28 5.33 -0.10
N GLU A 52 11.51 5.42 -0.61
CA GLU A 52 11.75 5.69 -2.04
C GLU A 52 11.24 4.58 -2.94
N ILE A 53 11.44 3.32 -2.55
CA ILE A 53 10.90 2.20 -3.34
C ILE A 53 9.38 2.21 -3.34
N THR A 54 8.74 2.59 -2.24
CA THR A 54 7.28 2.72 -2.16
C THR A 54 6.78 3.81 -3.11
N VAL A 55 7.40 5.00 -3.08
CA VAL A 55 7.07 6.11 -3.98
C VAL A 55 7.26 5.70 -5.44
N ALA A 56 8.38 5.04 -5.76
CA ALA A 56 8.67 4.56 -7.12
C ALA A 56 7.65 3.52 -7.60
N LEU A 57 7.24 2.59 -6.74
CA LEU A 57 6.20 1.61 -7.06
C LEU A 57 4.86 2.30 -7.33
N LEU A 58 4.43 3.22 -6.46
CA LEU A 58 3.18 3.96 -6.62
C LEU A 58 3.17 4.88 -7.85
N LYS A 59 4.35 5.39 -8.26
CA LYS A 59 4.52 6.15 -9.50
C LYS A 59 4.29 5.31 -10.74
N ASN A 60 4.76 4.07 -10.76
CA ASN A 60 4.86 3.26 -11.97
C ASN A 60 3.78 2.20 -12.11
N PHE A 61 3.11 1.80 -11.03
CA PHE A 61 2.09 0.76 -11.02
C PHE A 61 0.73 1.30 -10.61
N ASN A 62 -0.33 0.70 -11.14
CA ASN A 62 -1.71 1.05 -10.80
C ASN A 62 -2.28 0.04 -9.80
N PHE A 63 -2.24 0.36 -8.52
CA PHE A 63 -2.71 -0.52 -7.44
C PHE A 63 -4.23 -0.74 -7.37
N ASN A 64 -5.00 -0.15 -8.27
CA ASN A 64 -6.38 -0.62 -8.52
C ASN A 64 -6.41 -1.93 -9.31
N ILE A 65 -5.31 -2.26 -10.03
CA ILE A 65 -5.17 -3.45 -10.87
C ILE A 65 -4.01 -4.31 -10.37
N ASP A 66 -2.84 -3.68 -10.18
CA ASP A 66 -1.62 -4.35 -9.76
C ASP A 66 -1.68 -4.75 -8.29
N ARG A 67 -0.99 -5.83 -7.95
CA ARG A 67 -0.93 -6.36 -6.58
C ARG A 67 0.49 -6.26 -6.04
N ILE A 68 0.64 -5.74 -4.84
CA ILE A 68 1.89 -5.79 -4.09
C ILE A 68 1.72 -6.71 -2.88
N VAL A 69 2.73 -7.51 -2.62
CA VAL A 69 2.81 -8.35 -1.44
C VAL A 69 4.10 -8.02 -0.70
N TRP A 70 3.96 -7.44 0.48
CA TRP A 70 5.08 -7.11 1.34
C TRP A 70 5.50 -8.30 2.18
N ASP A 71 6.77 -8.65 2.19
CA ASP A 71 7.35 -9.66 3.08
C ASP A 71 7.98 -8.94 4.29
N VAL A 72 7.46 -9.12 5.28
CA VAL A 72 6.64 -9.28 6.42
C VAL A 72 5.52 -8.23 6.53
N GLY A 73 5.70 -7.00 5.97
CA GLY A 73 4.74 -5.90 6.04
C GLY A 73 5.01 -4.90 7.17
N HIS A 74 6.01 -5.12 8.01
CA HIS A 74 6.44 -4.17 9.05
C HIS A 74 7.14 -2.94 8.48
N GLN A 75 7.65 -3.02 7.26
CA GLN A 75 8.30 -1.94 6.51
C GLN A 75 7.33 -1.08 5.69
N ALA A 76 6.02 -1.33 5.77
CA ALA A 76 5.02 -0.77 4.86
C ALA A 76 4.36 0.53 5.35
N TYR A 77 5.00 1.31 6.25
CA TYR A 77 4.37 2.53 6.75
C TYR A 77 4.22 3.61 5.68
N ALA A 78 5.23 3.81 4.82
CA ALA A 78 5.10 4.69 3.66
C ALA A 78 3.95 4.27 2.75
N TYR A 79 3.80 2.97 2.50
CA TYR A 79 2.70 2.43 1.72
C TYR A 79 1.34 2.72 2.35
N LYS A 80 1.20 2.56 3.67
CA LYS A 80 -0.04 2.92 4.38
C LYS A 80 -0.38 4.40 4.23
N ILE A 81 0.59 5.27 4.48
CA ILE A 81 0.44 6.72 4.37
C ILE A 81 -0.03 7.10 2.96
N LEU A 82 0.68 6.64 1.94
CA LEU A 82 0.47 7.00 0.53
C LEU A 82 -0.73 6.30 -0.14
N THR A 83 -1.34 5.34 0.55
CA THR A 83 -2.61 4.70 0.13
C THR A 83 -3.81 5.16 0.94
N GLY A 84 -3.84 6.45 1.32
CA GLY A 84 -5.00 7.14 1.89
C GLY A 84 -5.16 7.04 3.40
N ARG A 85 -4.11 6.62 4.13
CA ARG A 85 -4.17 6.49 5.61
C ARG A 85 -3.38 7.56 6.35
N ASN A 86 -2.91 8.62 5.67
CA ASN A 86 -2.10 9.66 6.29
C ASN A 86 -2.83 10.36 7.45
N GLU A 87 -4.08 10.77 7.25
CA GLU A 87 -4.86 11.46 8.28
C GLU A 87 -5.04 10.63 9.55
N LYS A 88 -5.20 9.32 9.40
CA LYS A 88 -5.40 8.39 10.52
C LYS A 88 -4.09 7.84 11.09
N PHE A 89 -2.94 8.18 10.51
CA PHE A 89 -1.66 7.55 10.85
C PHE A 89 -1.23 7.78 12.30
N ASP A 90 -1.69 8.87 12.96
CA ASP A 90 -1.50 9.11 14.40
C ASP A 90 -2.16 8.05 15.30
N SER A 91 -3.04 7.23 14.74
CA SER A 91 -3.67 6.11 15.47
C SER A 91 -2.88 4.79 15.37
N LEU A 92 -1.66 4.82 14.82
CA LEU A 92 -0.82 3.63 14.63
C LEU A 92 -0.69 2.81 15.93
N GLY A 93 -1.09 1.55 15.88
CA GLY A 93 -1.02 0.61 16.99
C GLY A 93 -2.02 0.81 18.12
N LYS A 94 -2.96 1.76 18.01
CA LYS A 94 -4.07 1.92 18.97
C LYS A 94 -5.19 0.91 18.70
N ALA A 95 -5.96 0.59 19.72
CA ALA A 95 -7.20 -0.16 19.57
C ALA A 95 -8.15 0.59 18.63
N GLY A 96 -8.65 -0.08 17.60
CA GLY A 96 -9.49 0.53 16.57
C GLY A 96 -8.76 1.49 15.59
N GLY A 97 -7.46 1.67 15.74
CA GLY A 97 -6.63 2.50 14.86
C GLY A 97 -5.91 1.69 13.78
N ILE A 98 -4.92 2.34 13.12
CA ILE A 98 -4.10 1.72 12.09
C ILE A 98 -3.22 0.62 12.69
N LYS A 99 -3.25 -0.56 12.09
CA LYS A 99 -2.43 -1.71 12.47
C LYS A 99 -0.96 -1.50 12.09
N LYS A 100 -0.03 -2.07 12.85
CA LYS A 100 1.42 -2.00 12.57
C LYS A 100 1.84 -2.87 11.37
N PHE A 101 1.03 -3.84 10.99
CA PHE A 101 1.19 -4.67 9.79
C PHE A 101 0.05 -4.40 8.81
N LEU A 102 0.23 -4.78 7.54
CA LEU A 102 -0.83 -4.71 6.56
C LEU A 102 -1.99 -5.64 6.94
N SER A 103 -3.21 -5.21 6.65
CA SER A 103 -4.41 -5.97 6.96
C SER A 103 -5.51 -5.69 5.94
N ARG A 104 -6.03 -6.74 5.32
CA ARG A 104 -7.10 -6.67 4.32
C ARG A 104 -8.38 -6.01 4.82
N ASP A 105 -8.60 -6.04 6.14
CA ASP A 105 -9.76 -5.38 6.76
C ASP A 105 -9.55 -3.86 6.92
N GLU A 106 -8.31 -3.37 6.74
CA GLU A 106 -7.96 -1.97 6.92
C GLU A 106 -8.04 -1.17 5.61
N SER A 107 -7.65 -1.79 4.49
CA SER A 107 -7.61 -1.13 3.19
C SER A 107 -7.71 -2.14 2.04
N SER A 108 -8.40 -1.75 0.97
CA SER A 108 -8.44 -2.52 -0.29
C SER A 108 -7.07 -2.62 -0.96
N TYR A 109 -6.13 -1.73 -0.63
CA TYR A 109 -4.75 -1.78 -1.08
C TYR A 109 -3.90 -2.81 -0.33
N ASP A 110 -4.35 -3.30 0.82
CA ASP A 110 -3.65 -4.33 1.58
C ASP A 110 -4.00 -5.72 1.03
N HIS A 111 -3.38 -6.09 -0.09
CA HIS A 111 -3.70 -7.32 -0.81
C HIS A 111 -3.40 -8.60 -0.03
N PHE A 112 -2.45 -8.54 0.90
CA PHE A 112 -2.05 -9.64 1.76
C PHE A 112 -1.64 -9.13 3.14
N GLY A 113 -2.19 -9.73 4.19
CA GLY A 113 -1.76 -9.50 5.57
C GLY A 113 -0.69 -10.50 5.96
N ALA A 114 0.46 -10.00 6.39
CA ALA A 114 1.57 -10.84 6.84
C ALA A 114 2.06 -10.40 8.23
N GLY A 115 2.94 -11.14 8.80
CA GLY A 115 3.62 -10.90 10.07
C GLY A 115 4.81 -11.86 10.22
N HIS A 116 4.92 -12.83 9.31
CA HIS A 116 6.01 -13.79 9.22
C HIS A 116 6.71 -13.66 7.88
N ALA A 117 8.04 -13.73 7.89
CA ALA A 117 8.86 -13.71 6.70
C ALA A 117 8.62 -14.93 5.80
N SER A 118 8.97 -14.78 4.52
CA SER A 118 8.93 -15.83 3.48
C SER A 118 7.53 -16.31 3.07
N THR A 119 6.46 -15.66 3.52
CA THR A 119 5.08 -15.99 3.12
C THR A 119 4.66 -15.28 1.81
N SER A 120 5.36 -14.22 1.42
CA SER A 120 5.04 -13.38 0.26
C SER A 120 5.13 -14.12 -1.06
N ILE A 121 6.12 -15.00 -1.23
CA ILE A 121 6.35 -15.76 -2.47
C ILE A 121 5.14 -16.65 -2.79
N SER A 122 4.71 -17.45 -1.82
CA SER A 122 3.55 -18.34 -1.99
C SER A 122 2.26 -17.56 -2.22
N ALA A 123 2.07 -16.45 -1.49
CA ALA A 123 0.92 -15.58 -1.65
C ALA A 123 0.88 -14.93 -3.04
N ALA A 124 1.99 -14.36 -3.48
CA ALA A 124 2.11 -13.74 -4.80
C ALA A 124 1.89 -14.75 -5.93
N LEU A 125 2.47 -15.96 -5.82
CA LEU A 125 2.25 -17.03 -6.79
C LEU A 125 0.77 -17.43 -6.87
N GLY A 126 0.10 -17.57 -5.73
CA GLY A 126 -1.34 -17.88 -5.69
C GLY A 126 -2.18 -16.80 -6.38
N MET A 127 -1.91 -15.53 -6.09
CA MET A 127 -2.59 -14.39 -6.73
C MET A 127 -2.35 -14.34 -8.24
N ALA A 128 -1.10 -14.57 -8.69
CA ALA A 128 -0.75 -14.56 -10.10
C ALA A 128 -1.45 -15.70 -10.87
N ARG A 129 -1.51 -16.90 -10.30
CA ARG A 129 -2.21 -18.05 -10.91
C ARG A 129 -3.71 -17.79 -11.05
N GLU A 130 -4.33 -17.22 -10.04
CA GLU A 130 -5.76 -16.89 -10.08
C GLU A 130 -6.05 -15.81 -11.11
N PHE A 131 -5.21 -14.80 -11.21
CA PHE A 131 -5.30 -13.75 -12.24
C PHE A 131 -5.23 -14.36 -13.66
N VAL A 132 -4.25 -15.22 -13.93
CA VAL A 132 -4.09 -15.90 -15.23
C VAL A 132 -5.28 -16.82 -15.53
N ARG A 133 -5.83 -17.49 -14.53
CA ARG A 133 -7.02 -18.34 -14.68
C ARG A 133 -8.22 -17.53 -15.13
N HIS A 134 -8.46 -16.35 -14.53
CA HIS A 134 -9.57 -15.46 -14.93
C HIS A 134 -9.43 -14.91 -16.35
N LEU A 135 -8.19 -14.68 -16.82
CA LEU A 135 -7.95 -14.25 -18.20
C LEU A 135 -8.22 -15.38 -19.23
N ARG A 136 -8.05 -16.64 -18.84
CA ARG A 136 -8.19 -17.80 -19.74
C ARG A 136 -9.59 -18.39 -19.80
N VAL A 137 -10.48 -18.05 -18.87
CA VAL A 137 -11.88 -18.51 -18.92
C VAL A 137 -12.66 -17.55 -19.78
N PRO A 138 -13.16 -17.98 -20.97
CA PRO A 138 -14.11 -17.18 -21.75
C PRO A 138 -15.31 -16.87 -20.84
N LYS A 139 -15.75 -15.62 -20.82
CA LYS A 139 -17.03 -15.28 -20.21
C LYS A 139 -18.12 -15.95 -21.05
N ILE A 140 -18.50 -17.16 -20.68
CA ILE A 140 -19.68 -17.82 -21.24
C ILE A 140 -20.85 -16.94 -20.82
N GLY A 141 -21.38 -16.21 -21.78
CA GLY A 141 -22.58 -15.39 -21.59
C GLY A 141 -23.66 -16.27 -20.98
N ARG A 142 -24.16 -15.91 -19.81
CA ARG A 142 -25.42 -16.45 -19.31
C ARG A 142 -26.51 -15.99 -20.29
N GLY A 143 -26.81 -16.85 -21.28
CA GLY A 143 -27.98 -16.67 -22.12
C GLY A 143 -29.20 -16.61 -21.21
N HIS A 144 -29.84 -15.46 -21.17
CA HIS A 144 -31.20 -15.38 -20.65
C HIS A 144 -32.08 -16.19 -21.60
N SER A 145 -32.41 -17.44 -21.27
CA SER A 145 -33.53 -18.11 -21.88
C SER A 145 -34.79 -17.40 -21.36
N ARG A 146 -35.38 -16.58 -22.20
CA ARG A 146 -36.79 -16.21 -22.07
C ARG A 146 -37.59 -17.38 -22.60
N ALA A 147 -38.35 -17.99 -21.77
CA ALA A 147 -39.55 -18.72 -22.07
C ALA A 147 -40.73 -17.97 -21.48
#